data_28bdcaf065085bd4c61f5aeec26b4f1c
#
_entry.id   28bdcaf065085bd4c61f5aeec26b4f1c
#
_cell.length_a   1.000
_cell.length_b   1.000
_cell.length_c   1.000
_cell.angle_alpha   90.00
_cell.angle_beta   90.00
_cell.angle_gamma   90.00
#
_symmetry.space_group_name_H-M   'P 1'
#
loop_
_entity.id
_entity.type
_entity.pdbx_description
1 polymer ?
#
loop_
_entity_poly.entity_id
_entity_poly.type
_entity_poly.pdbx_seq_one_letter_code
_entity_poly.pdbx_strand_id
1 'polypeptide(L)'
;NEEFRTGLLEQELRESRYGILHIATHGKFSTNAYDSFLLTFDGKLTMDKLDQLIGLFRYRQDPLELLTLSACQTAVGDDRAALGLAGVAIKAGARSALATLWFINDEASAALVSEFYRQLRDPSVSKAVAIQRAQLKLLNDRVYDHPAYWSPFLLLNNWL
;
A
#
# COMPACT_ATOMS: atom_id res chain seq x y z
N ASN A 1 -9.16 -14.66 -2.86
CA ASN A 1 -8.07 -15.61 -3.04
C ASN A 1 -7.89 -16.40 -1.73
N GLU A 2 -8.07 -17.71 -1.79
CA GLU A 2 -8.02 -18.62 -0.62
C GLU A 2 -6.62 -18.71 0.01
N GLU A 3 -5.58 -18.35 -0.73
CA GLU A 3 -4.19 -18.33 -0.27
C GLU A 3 -3.85 -17.08 0.53
N PHE A 4 -4.62 -15.99 0.42
CA PHE A 4 -4.38 -14.78 1.19
C PHE A 4 -4.91 -14.93 2.62
N ARG A 5 -4.21 -15.73 3.43
CA ARG A 5 -4.47 -16.01 4.85
C ARG A 5 -3.40 -15.37 5.72
N THR A 6 -3.78 -14.91 6.90
CA THR A 6 -2.86 -14.26 7.84
C THR A 6 -1.67 -15.15 8.20
N GLY A 7 -1.92 -16.44 8.46
CA GLY A 7 -0.86 -17.39 8.82
C GLY A 7 0.10 -17.66 7.67
N LEU A 8 -0.40 -17.80 6.44
CA LEU A 8 0.44 -18.02 5.27
C LEU A 8 1.26 -16.77 4.94
N LEU A 9 0.65 -15.57 5.03
CA LEU A 9 1.37 -14.30 4.88
C LEU A 9 2.52 -14.20 5.89
N GLU A 10 2.28 -14.55 7.16
CA GLU A 10 3.31 -14.53 8.19
C GLU A 10 4.45 -15.51 7.88
N GLN A 11 4.14 -16.72 7.44
CA GLN A 11 5.12 -17.72 7.05
C GLN A 11 5.99 -17.21 5.89
N GLU A 12 5.38 -16.74 4.81
CA GLU A 12 6.08 -16.20 3.65
C GLU A 12 7.00 -15.04 4.01
N LEU A 13 6.53 -14.11 4.86
CA LEU A 13 7.33 -12.97 5.31
C LEU A 13 8.48 -13.38 6.25
N ARG A 14 8.39 -14.54 6.93
CA ARG A 14 9.48 -15.08 7.75
C ARG A 14 10.53 -15.82 6.94
N GLU A 15 10.11 -16.58 5.95
CA GLU A 15 10.97 -17.50 5.20
C GLU A 15 11.64 -16.85 4.00
N SER A 16 11.01 -15.82 3.42
CA SER A 16 11.46 -15.16 2.19
C SER A 16 11.95 -13.73 2.44
N ARG A 17 12.78 -13.24 1.51
CA ARG A 17 13.29 -11.86 1.51
C ARG A 17 12.57 -11.07 0.43
N TYR A 18 11.67 -10.21 0.85
CA TYR A 18 10.95 -9.33 -0.05
C TYR A 18 11.38 -7.88 0.16
N GLY A 19 11.80 -7.22 -0.93
CA GLY A 19 12.02 -5.78 -0.94
C GLY A 19 10.72 -4.99 -1.09
N ILE A 20 9.70 -5.60 -1.70
CA ILE A 20 8.39 -4.99 -1.95
C ILE A 20 7.30 -5.93 -1.44
N LEU A 21 6.38 -5.38 -0.66
CA LEU A 21 5.14 -6.05 -0.26
C LEU A 21 3.96 -5.25 -0.79
N HIS A 22 3.11 -5.88 -1.60
CA HIS A 22 1.88 -5.28 -2.09
C HIS A 22 0.67 -6.04 -1.55
N ILE A 23 -0.17 -5.35 -0.79
CA ILE A 23 -1.43 -5.88 -0.27
C ILE A 23 -2.58 -5.17 -0.98
N ALA A 24 -3.24 -5.90 -1.89
CA ALA A 24 -4.44 -5.46 -2.60
C ALA A 24 -5.63 -6.22 -2.02
N THR A 25 -6.43 -5.54 -1.20
CA THR A 25 -7.60 -6.15 -0.54
C THR A 25 -8.58 -5.09 -0.07
N HIS A 26 -9.72 -5.51 0.44
CA HIS A 26 -10.61 -4.59 1.16
C HIS A 26 -10.13 -4.35 2.58
N GLY A 27 -10.35 -3.14 3.09
CA GLY A 27 -10.00 -2.78 4.45
C GLY A 27 -10.92 -1.70 5.00
N LYS A 28 -11.02 -1.64 6.31
CA LYS A 28 -11.68 -0.54 7.02
C LYS A 28 -10.62 0.22 7.81
N PHE A 29 -10.60 1.53 7.63
CA PHE A 29 -9.70 2.42 8.36
C PHE A 29 -10.52 3.46 9.13
N SER A 30 -10.14 3.68 10.38
CA SER A 30 -10.80 4.57 11.32
C SER A 30 -9.74 5.37 12.07
N THR A 31 -10.13 6.49 12.67
CA THR A 31 -9.30 7.25 13.64
C THR A 31 -8.83 6.38 14.79
N ASN A 32 -9.61 5.36 15.16
CA ASN A 32 -9.21 4.37 16.14
C ASN A 32 -8.52 3.19 15.45
N ALA A 33 -7.24 2.98 15.75
CA ALA A 33 -6.44 1.90 15.18
C ALA A 33 -7.04 0.49 15.46
N TYR A 34 -7.73 0.32 16.59
CA TYR A 34 -8.38 -0.97 16.94
C TYR A 34 -9.55 -1.31 16.02
N ASP A 35 -10.19 -0.31 15.41
CA ASP A 35 -11.29 -0.51 14.46
C ASP A 35 -10.81 -0.61 13.01
N SER A 36 -9.49 -0.49 12.80
CA SER A 36 -8.85 -0.54 11.50
C SER A 36 -8.31 -1.93 11.20
N PHE A 37 -8.60 -2.45 10.01
CA PHE A 37 -8.16 -3.78 9.57
C PHE A 37 -8.14 -3.91 8.04
N LEU A 38 -7.35 -4.86 7.58
CA LEU A 38 -7.40 -5.39 6.21
C LEU A 38 -8.15 -6.74 6.23
N LEU A 39 -8.85 -7.08 5.14
CA LEU A 39 -9.49 -8.38 5.00
C LEU A 39 -8.50 -9.39 4.43
N THR A 40 -8.41 -10.54 5.10
CA THR A 40 -7.78 -11.76 4.58
C THR A 40 -8.88 -12.79 4.30
N PHE A 41 -8.54 -13.90 3.66
CA PHE A 41 -9.51 -14.97 3.41
C PHE A 41 -10.07 -15.56 4.72
N ASP A 42 -9.24 -15.66 5.74
CA ASP A 42 -9.55 -16.26 7.05
C ASP A 42 -9.97 -15.25 8.11
N GLY A 43 -10.09 -13.95 7.77
CA GLY A 43 -10.60 -12.97 8.73
C GLY A 43 -10.05 -11.55 8.57
N LYS A 44 -9.74 -10.94 9.71
CA LYS A 44 -9.27 -9.55 9.79
C LYS A 44 -7.79 -9.52 10.16
N LEU A 45 -6.98 -8.90 9.33
CA LEU A 45 -5.62 -8.51 9.67
C LEU A 45 -5.66 -7.13 10.33
N THR A 46 -5.54 -7.11 11.65
CA THR A 46 -5.56 -5.86 12.44
C THR A 46 -4.29 -5.05 12.23
N MET A 47 -4.31 -3.76 12.58
CA MET A 47 -3.14 -2.88 12.47
C MET A 47 -1.98 -3.36 13.35
N ASP A 48 -2.26 -3.85 14.55
CA ASP A 48 -1.23 -4.41 15.44
C ASP A 48 -0.57 -5.65 14.84
N LYS A 49 -1.36 -6.53 14.20
CA LYS A 49 -0.81 -7.70 13.52
C LYS A 49 -0.01 -7.31 12.29
N LEU A 50 -0.45 -6.32 11.52
CA LEU A 50 0.30 -5.77 10.39
C LEU A 50 1.63 -5.15 10.86
N ASP A 51 1.62 -4.37 11.96
CA ASP A 51 2.84 -3.82 12.57
C ASP A 51 3.83 -4.94 12.96
N GLN A 52 3.34 -6.00 13.58
CA GLN A 52 4.16 -7.17 13.93
C GLN A 52 4.77 -7.84 12.68
N LEU A 53 3.99 -8.05 11.63
CA LEU A 53 4.43 -8.68 10.39
C LEU A 53 5.51 -7.85 9.68
N ILE A 54 5.27 -6.55 9.53
CA ILE A 54 6.25 -5.64 8.92
C ILE A 54 7.47 -5.49 9.82
N GLY A 55 7.27 -5.48 11.14
CA GLY A 55 8.33 -5.42 12.14
C GLY A 55 9.38 -6.54 12.02
N LEU A 56 9.03 -7.67 11.37
CA LEU A 56 10.00 -8.72 11.03
C LEU A 56 11.13 -8.23 10.14
N PHE A 57 10.90 -7.17 9.35
CA PHE A 57 11.91 -6.59 8.45
C PHE A 57 12.80 -5.53 9.13
N ARG A 58 12.39 -4.98 10.28
CA ARG A 58 13.09 -3.85 10.96
C ARG A 58 14.57 -4.13 11.25
N TYR A 59 14.88 -5.36 11.60
CA TYR A 59 16.23 -5.77 12.00
C TYR A 59 16.94 -6.65 10.98
N ARG A 60 16.37 -6.80 9.78
CA ARG A 60 16.99 -7.54 8.70
C ARG A 60 18.02 -6.68 7.97
N GLN A 61 19.03 -7.33 7.40
CA GLN A 61 20.00 -6.66 6.51
C GLN A 61 19.30 -6.12 5.25
N ASP A 62 18.25 -6.82 4.79
CA ASP A 62 17.43 -6.42 3.65
C ASP A 62 16.07 -5.90 4.18
N PRO A 63 15.92 -4.58 4.36
CA PRO A 63 14.67 -3.99 4.84
C PRO A 63 13.57 -4.06 3.79
N LEU A 64 12.32 -3.91 4.21
CA LEU A 64 11.21 -3.71 3.30
C LEU A 64 11.31 -2.31 2.68
N GLU A 65 11.67 -2.24 1.40
CA GLU A 65 11.87 -0.97 0.69
C GLU A 65 10.54 -0.25 0.41
N LEU A 66 9.50 -1.03 0.10
CA LEU A 66 8.19 -0.48 -0.25
C LEU A 66 7.07 -1.38 0.24
N LEU A 67 6.14 -0.80 1.00
CA LEU A 67 4.82 -1.38 1.26
C LEU A 67 3.78 -0.63 0.43
N THR A 68 3.12 -1.33 -0.48
CA THR A 68 1.97 -0.80 -1.23
C THR A 68 0.68 -1.34 -0.65
N LEU A 69 -0.23 -0.43 -0.28
CA LEU A 69 -1.52 -0.75 0.31
C LEU A 69 -2.61 -0.17 -0.59
N SER A 70 -3.12 -1.00 -1.49
CA SER A 70 -4.30 -0.68 -2.31
C SER A 70 -5.54 -1.30 -1.67
N ALA A 71 -5.90 -0.77 -0.51
CA ALA A 71 -7.03 -1.22 0.29
C ALA A 71 -7.84 0.02 0.68
N CYS A 72 -8.97 0.20 0.04
CA CYS A 72 -9.77 1.40 0.22
C CYS A 72 -11.19 1.08 0.66
N GLN A 73 -11.40 1.17 1.96
CA GLN A 73 -12.68 1.58 2.49
C GLN A 73 -12.39 2.45 3.71
N THR A 74 -12.09 3.73 3.47
CA THR A 74 -12.10 4.72 4.53
C THR A 74 -13.52 4.83 5.07
N ALA A 75 -13.68 4.85 6.39
CA ALA A 75 -14.92 5.32 6.97
C ALA A 75 -15.20 6.71 6.36
N VAL A 76 -16.38 6.89 5.80
CA VAL A 76 -16.80 8.13 5.14
C VAL A 76 -16.43 9.31 6.04
N GLY A 77 -15.52 10.18 5.57
CA GLY A 77 -15.21 11.47 6.21
C GLY A 77 -13.93 11.55 7.04
N ASP A 78 -13.02 10.56 7.00
CA ASP A 78 -11.78 10.67 7.77
C ASP A 78 -10.51 10.49 6.91
N ASP A 79 -10.02 11.59 6.35
CA ASP A 79 -8.79 11.67 5.56
C ASP A 79 -7.53 11.27 6.37
N ARG A 80 -7.62 11.24 7.71
CA ARG A 80 -6.52 10.86 8.61
C ARG A 80 -6.32 9.34 8.69
N ALA A 81 -7.33 8.56 8.38
CA ALA A 81 -7.28 7.10 8.49
C ALA A 81 -6.27 6.48 7.51
N ALA A 82 -6.20 6.99 6.28
CA ALA A 82 -5.21 6.52 5.29
C ALA A 82 -3.77 6.88 5.68
N LEU A 83 -3.57 8.08 6.25
CA LEU A 83 -2.28 8.48 6.82
C LEU A 83 -1.88 7.58 8.00
N GLY A 84 -2.87 7.15 8.80
CA GLY A 84 -2.66 6.20 9.91
C GLY A 84 -2.10 4.87 9.43
N LEU A 85 -2.65 4.29 8.35
CA LEU A 85 -2.17 3.03 7.79
C LEU A 85 -0.73 3.12 7.26
N ALA A 86 -0.45 4.16 6.48
CA ALA A 86 0.89 4.40 5.98
C ALA A 86 1.87 4.71 7.14
N GLY A 87 1.41 5.41 8.18
CA GLY A 87 2.17 5.64 9.40
C GLY A 87 2.51 4.36 10.15
N VAL A 88 1.58 3.40 10.24
CA VAL A 88 1.83 2.07 10.80
C VAL A 88 2.92 1.35 10.01
N ALA A 89 2.84 1.36 8.68
CA ALA A 89 3.83 0.74 7.80
C ALA A 89 5.26 1.28 8.04
N ILE A 90 5.39 2.61 8.10
CA ILE A 90 6.68 3.27 8.34
C ILE A 90 7.20 3.00 9.76
N LYS A 91 6.33 3.11 10.77
CA LYS A 91 6.67 2.79 12.17
C LYS A 91 7.13 1.34 12.32
N ALA A 92 6.51 0.42 11.60
CA ALA A 92 6.87 -0.98 11.59
C ALA A 92 8.22 -1.27 10.91
N GLY A 93 8.75 -0.34 10.10
CA GLY A 93 10.09 -0.45 9.53
C GLY A 93 10.16 -0.52 8.02
N ALA A 94 9.06 -0.31 7.29
CA ALA A 94 9.10 -0.11 5.85
C ALA A 94 9.81 1.23 5.52
N ARG A 95 10.71 1.23 4.53
CA ARG A 95 11.40 2.46 4.11
C ARG A 95 10.47 3.44 3.42
N SER A 96 9.48 2.94 2.69
CA SER A 96 8.45 3.76 2.05
C SER A 96 7.10 3.05 2.05
N ALA A 97 6.03 3.82 1.99
CA ALA A 97 4.69 3.30 1.84
C ALA A 97 3.95 4.05 0.73
N LEU A 98 3.28 3.29 -0.14
CA LEU A 98 2.31 3.81 -1.10
C LEU A 98 0.92 3.40 -0.62
N ALA A 99 0.08 4.38 -0.33
CA ALA A 99 -1.27 4.15 0.16
C ALA A 99 -2.28 5.04 -0.58
N THR A 100 -3.55 4.71 -0.46
CA THR A 100 -4.64 5.47 -1.05
C THR A 100 -5.45 6.21 0.00
N LEU A 101 -5.81 7.47 -0.26
CA LEU A 101 -6.52 8.34 0.68
C LEU A 101 -8.03 8.09 0.73
N TRP A 102 -8.62 7.64 -0.38
CA TRP A 102 -10.06 7.32 -0.49
C TRP A 102 -10.31 6.18 -1.46
N PHE A 103 -11.57 5.75 -1.55
CA PHE A 103 -11.99 4.70 -2.46
C PHE A 103 -11.75 5.10 -3.92
N ILE A 104 -11.10 4.22 -4.67
CA ILE A 104 -10.81 4.40 -6.08
C ILE A 104 -11.44 3.24 -6.85
N ASN A 105 -11.82 3.51 -8.09
CA ASN A 105 -12.20 2.49 -9.05
C ASN A 105 -11.07 1.44 -9.21
N ASP A 106 -11.41 0.17 -9.19
CA ASP A 106 -10.43 -0.94 -9.22
C ASP A 106 -9.61 -0.95 -10.51
N GLU A 107 -10.21 -0.61 -11.65
CA GLU A 107 -9.53 -0.56 -12.95
C GLU A 107 -8.52 0.59 -13.01
N ALA A 108 -8.90 1.77 -12.52
CA ALA A 108 -7.98 2.92 -12.42
C ALA A 108 -6.82 2.62 -11.47
N SER A 109 -7.10 1.99 -10.33
CA SER A 109 -6.08 1.55 -9.38
C SER A 109 -5.12 0.55 -10.00
N ALA A 110 -5.63 -0.45 -10.69
CA ALA A 110 -4.81 -1.45 -11.37
C ALA A 110 -3.93 -0.82 -12.48
N ALA A 111 -4.49 0.12 -13.24
CA ALA A 111 -3.76 0.83 -14.29
C ALA A 111 -2.63 1.68 -13.71
N LEU A 112 -2.89 2.45 -12.63
CA LEU A 112 -1.89 3.30 -11.98
C LEU A 112 -0.79 2.47 -11.34
N VAL A 113 -1.14 1.46 -10.54
CA VAL A 113 -0.18 0.63 -9.82
C VAL A 113 0.67 -0.19 -10.79
N SER A 114 0.08 -0.72 -11.86
CA SER A 114 0.84 -1.40 -12.93
C SER A 114 1.86 -0.48 -13.58
N GLU A 115 1.48 0.76 -13.89
CA GLU A 115 2.41 1.75 -14.44
C GLU A 115 3.50 2.12 -13.44
N PHE A 116 3.14 2.33 -12.17
CA PHE A 116 4.10 2.61 -11.10
C PHE A 116 5.19 1.52 -11.03
N TYR A 117 4.80 0.25 -10.96
CA TYR A 117 5.77 -0.86 -10.94
C TYR A 117 6.55 -1.00 -12.26
N ARG A 118 5.92 -0.68 -13.39
CA ARG A 118 6.64 -0.65 -14.67
C ARG A 118 7.77 0.38 -14.67
N GLN A 119 7.54 1.56 -14.08
CA GLN A 119 8.56 2.61 -13.93
C GLN A 119 9.68 2.18 -12.98
N LEU A 120 9.35 1.52 -11.86
CA LEU A 120 10.34 1.04 -10.90
C LEU A 120 11.28 -0.05 -11.43
N ARG A 121 11.01 -0.63 -12.60
CA ARG A 121 11.95 -1.57 -13.26
C ARG A 121 13.22 -0.87 -13.77
N ASP A 122 13.16 0.42 -13.96
CA ASP A 122 14.34 1.22 -14.30
C ASP A 122 15.00 1.71 -13.00
N PRO A 123 16.22 1.24 -12.66
CA PRO A 123 16.90 1.59 -11.42
C PRO A 123 17.28 3.07 -11.33
N SER A 124 17.22 3.82 -12.43
CA SER A 124 17.45 5.27 -12.42
C SER A 124 16.21 6.09 -12.05
N VAL A 125 15.06 5.44 -11.92
CA VAL A 125 13.77 6.08 -11.61
C VAL A 125 13.47 5.95 -10.13
N SER A 126 13.38 7.09 -9.44
CA SER A 126 12.96 7.09 -8.02
C SER A 126 11.47 6.76 -7.87
N LYS A 127 11.07 6.32 -6.67
CA LYS A 127 9.66 6.03 -6.36
C LYS A 127 8.75 7.25 -6.58
N ALA A 128 9.25 8.46 -6.27
CA ALA A 128 8.52 9.71 -6.52
C ALA A 128 8.30 9.97 -8.01
N VAL A 129 9.31 9.76 -8.84
CA VAL A 129 9.18 9.90 -10.30
C VAL A 129 8.26 8.81 -10.85
N ALA A 130 8.36 7.59 -10.34
CA ALA A 130 7.52 6.48 -10.78
C ALA A 130 6.03 6.75 -10.51
N ILE A 131 5.67 7.22 -9.30
CA ILE A 131 4.27 7.54 -8.99
C ILE A 131 3.77 8.75 -9.79
N GLN A 132 4.59 9.78 -9.94
CA GLN A 132 4.24 10.94 -10.78
C GLN A 132 3.93 10.52 -12.21
N ARG A 133 4.78 9.71 -12.84
CA ARG A 133 4.56 9.22 -14.20
C ARG A 133 3.31 8.36 -14.31
N ALA A 134 3.02 7.53 -13.29
CA ALA A 134 1.80 6.75 -13.24
C ALA A 134 0.55 7.63 -13.15
N GLN A 135 0.58 8.67 -12.31
CA GLN A 135 -0.50 9.66 -12.20
C GLN A 135 -0.70 10.45 -13.49
N LEU A 136 0.40 10.90 -14.14
CA LEU A 136 0.34 11.60 -15.42
C LEU A 136 -0.23 10.73 -16.54
N LYS A 137 0.00 9.42 -16.50
CA LYS A 137 -0.59 8.50 -17.47
C LYS A 137 -2.11 8.48 -17.35
N LEU A 138 -2.66 8.42 -16.15
CA LEU A 138 -4.12 8.46 -15.93
C LEU A 138 -4.69 9.84 -16.27
N LEU A 139 -4.03 10.91 -15.86
CA LEU A 139 -4.43 12.28 -16.19
C LEU A 139 -4.58 12.50 -17.71
N ASN A 140 -3.74 11.84 -18.52
CA ASN A 140 -3.79 11.93 -19.99
C ASN A 140 -4.71 10.87 -20.64
N ASP A 141 -5.35 10.03 -19.85
CA ASP A 141 -6.33 9.04 -20.32
C ASP A 141 -7.73 9.64 -20.26
N ARG A 142 -8.46 9.59 -21.38
CA ARG A 142 -9.81 10.20 -21.47
C ARG A 142 -10.85 9.56 -20.53
N VAL A 143 -10.58 8.36 -20.04
CA VAL A 143 -11.48 7.63 -19.12
C VAL A 143 -11.15 7.97 -17.67
N TYR A 144 -9.87 8.24 -17.36
CA TYR A 144 -9.36 8.41 -15.99
C TYR A 144 -8.74 9.79 -15.73
N ASP A 145 -9.03 10.80 -16.56
CA ASP A 145 -8.47 12.16 -16.44
C ASP A 145 -8.95 12.92 -15.19
N HIS A 146 -10.10 12.54 -14.64
CA HIS A 146 -10.63 13.17 -13.43
C HIS A 146 -9.71 12.89 -12.22
N PRO A 147 -9.35 13.91 -11.40
CA PRO A 147 -8.43 13.76 -10.28
C PRO A 147 -8.80 12.66 -9.28
N ALA A 148 -10.08 12.35 -9.10
CA ALA A 148 -10.54 11.30 -8.21
C ALA A 148 -9.92 9.92 -8.51
N TYR A 149 -9.43 9.67 -9.72
CA TYR A 149 -8.85 8.40 -10.13
C TYR A 149 -7.33 8.29 -9.86
N TRP A 150 -6.59 9.38 -9.82
CA TRP A 150 -5.13 9.35 -9.73
C TRP A 150 -4.55 10.11 -8.54
N SER A 151 -5.25 11.14 -8.02
CA SER A 151 -4.72 11.95 -6.92
C SER A 151 -4.74 11.27 -5.54
N PRO A 152 -5.54 10.23 -5.27
CA PRO A 152 -5.55 9.58 -3.94
C PRO A 152 -4.28 8.85 -3.57
N PHE A 153 -3.41 8.54 -4.52
CA PHE A 153 -2.18 7.79 -4.24
C PHE A 153 -1.13 8.68 -3.60
N LEU A 154 -0.74 8.30 -2.39
CA LEU A 154 0.23 9.02 -1.57
C LEU A 154 1.45 8.14 -1.31
N LEU A 155 2.63 8.63 -1.69
CA LEU A 155 3.91 8.04 -1.36
C LEU A 155 4.47 8.74 -0.12
N LEU A 156 4.85 7.95 0.88
CA LEU A 156 5.34 8.42 2.17
C LEU A 156 6.76 7.93 2.44
N ASN A 157 7.54 8.75 3.12
CA ASN A 157 8.91 8.51 3.59
C ASN A 157 9.93 8.43 2.44
N ASN A 158 10.81 7.45 2.38
CA ASN A 158 11.91 7.40 1.41
C ASN A 158 11.42 7.30 -0.04
N TRP A 159 11.47 8.40 -0.75
CA TRP A 159 10.99 8.56 -2.13
C TRP A 159 12.06 8.27 -3.20
N LEU A 160 13.30 8.03 -2.80
CA LEU A 160 14.44 7.66 -3.67
C LEU A 160 14.34 6.21 -4.12
#